data_2cc2f96f4f0d1f55b21d723e0517ca76
#
_entry.id   2cc2f96f4f0d1f55b21d723e0517ca76
#
_cell.length_a   1.000
_cell.length_b   1.000
_cell.length_c   1.000
_cell.angle_alpha   90.00
_cell.angle_beta   90.00
_cell.angle_gamma   90.00
#
_symmetry.space_group_name_H-M   'P 1'
#
loop_
_entity.id
_entity.type
_entity.pdbx_description
1 polymer ?
#
loop_
_entity_poly.entity_id
_entity_poly.type
_entity_poly.pdbx_seq_one_letter_code
_entity_poly.pdbx_strand_id
1 'polypeptide(L)'
;MVLFPCQADEADPTLRSAAVHQNLVNYANAGGRVFTTHFSYIWLYQTAPFSSTAQWNVTQHPSPANQTGYVNASFPKGQALAQWLVNVGASSVLGQIPLQIIRHDHDNVIPPSQSWMTIDDDPNFPGAIVHYTFNTPVGAPAAQQCGRVLFDDFHVENTSFAATIGQLFPAECVAGPMTPQEKLLEFMIFDLASCVTPDIPSCTPKTCAQLGVGCGPAGDGCGGVIQCGSCVSPETCGGGGQPSQCGAPTCTPKTCQAQNIQCGPAGDGCGNLIQCGACVAPETCGGGGQPGVCGYLACTPKTCAQQDANCGPVGDGCGNIIQCGTCAAPQTCGGGGVASVCGGSGPQ
;
A
#
# COMPACT_ATOMS: atom_id res chain seq x y z
N MET A 1 7.02 -18.79 -2.94
CA MET A 1 6.48 -18.30 -1.67
C MET A 1 6.62 -19.40 -0.62
N VAL A 2 6.97 -19.03 0.61
CA VAL A 2 7.00 -19.93 1.77
C VAL A 2 5.95 -19.43 2.74
N LEU A 3 5.13 -20.35 3.26
CA LEU A 3 4.07 -20.06 4.22
C LEU A 3 4.41 -20.79 5.53
N PHE A 4 4.41 -20.04 6.62
CA PHE A 4 4.55 -20.57 7.97
C PHE A 4 3.21 -20.37 8.69
N PRO A 5 2.31 -21.35 8.63
CA PRO A 5 1.04 -21.28 9.37
C PRO A 5 1.29 -21.37 10.86
N CYS A 6 0.32 -20.99 11.65
CA CYS A 6 0.35 -21.22 13.09
C CYS A 6 0.41 -22.72 13.39
N GLN A 7 1.28 -23.11 14.29
CA GLN A 7 1.47 -24.49 14.74
C GLN A 7 0.93 -24.72 16.17
N ALA A 8 0.09 -23.82 16.67
CA ALA A 8 -0.49 -23.79 18.02
C ALA A 8 0.52 -23.65 19.16
N ASP A 9 1.80 -23.60 18.85
CA ASP A 9 2.92 -23.40 19.79
C ASP A 9 4.13 -22.86 19.01
N GLU A 10 5.14 -22.39 19.73
CA GLU A 10 6.42 -22.09 19.11
C GLU A 10 7.04 -23.39 18.56
N ALA A 11 7.43 -23.35 17.28
CA ALA A 11 8.05 -24.51 16.65
C ALA A 11 9.29 -24.98 17.42
N ASP A 12 9.52 -26.29 17.45
CA ASP A 12 10.64 -26.93 18.15
C ASP A 12 11.98 -26.23 17.86
N PRO A 13 12.68 -25.70 18.87
CA PRO A 13 13.95 -25.02 18.68
C PRO A 13 15.03 -25.89 18.03
N THR A 14 14.93 -27.22 18.10
CA THR A 14 15.89 -28.12 17.44
C THR A 14 15.78 -28.10 15.93
N LEU A 15 14.61 -27.75 15.41
CA LEU A 15 14.33 -27.59 13.96
C LEU A 15 14.70 -26.19 13.44
N ARG A 16 15.01 -25.26 14.33
CA ARG A 16 15.30 -23.86 14.05
C ARG A 16 16.74 -23.48 14.34
N SER A 17 17.68 -24.24 13.80
CA SER A 17 19.11 -23.89 13.94
C SER A 17 19.43 -22.54 13.27
N ALA A 18 20.51 -21.89 13.66
CA ALA A 18 20.98 -20.64 13.04
C ALA A 18 21.13 -20.77 11.51
N ALA A 19 21.50 -21.94 11.01
CA ALA A 19 21.62 -22.20 9.57
C ALA A 19 20.24 -22.16 8.87
N VAL A 20 19.19 -22.67 9.52
CA VAL A 20 17.83 -22.66 8.98
C VAL A 20 17.30 -21.22 8.95
N HIS A 21 17.50 -20.43 10.00
CA HIS A 21 17.18 -19.00 10.01
C HIS A 21 17.93 -18.25 8.91
N GLN A 22 19.21 -18.52 8.72
CA GLN A 22 20.00 -17.89 7.65
C GLN A 22 19.49 -18.28 6.27
N ASN A 23 19.05 -19.51 6.06
CA ASN A 23 18.43 -19.93 4.80
C ASN A 23 17.15 -19.16 4.50
N LEU A 24 16.33 -18.87 5.51
CA LEU A 24 15.13 -18.03 5.35
C LEU A 24 15.50 -16.61 4.91
N VAL A 25 16.52 -16.00 5.54
CA VAL A 25 17.03 -14.68 5.17
C VAL A 25 17.56 -14.69 3.75
N ASN A 26 18.37 -15.67 3.39
CA ASN A 26 18.93 -15.80 2.06
C ASN A 26 17.84 -15.96 0.99
N TYR A 27 16.83 -16.78 1.28
CA TYR A 27 15.67 -16.97 0.41
C TYR A 27 14.92 -15.65 0.20
N ALA A 28 14.59 -14.94 1.28
CA ALA A 28 13.88 -13.67 1.20
C ALA A 28 14.72 -12.61 0.46
N ASN A 29 16.01 -12.50 0.76
CA ASN A 29 16.92 -11.55 0.11
C ASN A 29 17.12 -11.83 -1.39
N ALA A 30 16.95 -13.07 -1.81
CA ALA A 30 16.98 -13.48 -3.23
C ALA A 30 15.65 -13.21 -3.97
N GLY A 31 14.73 -12.48 -3.38
CA GLY A 31 13.41 -12.17 -3.96
C GLY A 31 12.30 -13.09 -3.48
N GLY A 32 12.55 -13.89 -2.46
CA GLY A 32 11.57 -14.80 -1.87
C GLY A 32 10.40 -14.07 -1.22
N ARG A 33 9.27 -14.74 -1.15
CA ARG A 33 8.05 -14.27 -0.50
C ARG A 33 7.77 -15.13 0.70
N VAL A 34 7.61 -14.50 1.86
CA VAL A 34 7.41 -15.19 3.14
C VAL A 34 6.13 -14.68 3.79
N PHE A 35 5.29 -15.60 4.18
CA PHE A 35 4.11 -15.35 5.02
C PHE A 35 4.28 -16.08 6.35
N THR A 36 4.05 -15.38 7.45
CA THR A 36 4.07 -15.92 8.80
C THR A 36 2.83 -15.47 9.54
N THR A 37 2.27 -16.31 10.39
CA THR A 37 1.08 -15.96 11.19
C THR A 37 1.18 -16.50 12.60
N HIS A 38 0.67 -15.74 13.56
CA HIS A 38 0.49 -16.12 14.96
C HIS A 38 1.79 -16.67 15.59
N PHE A 39 1.83 -17.86 16.14
CA PHE A 39 3.04 -18.44 16.76
C PHE A 39 4.24 -18.58 15.80
N SER A 40 4.01 -18.43 14.49
CA SER A 40 5.13 -18.38 13.54
C SER A 40 5.93 -17.08 13.57
N TYR A 41 5.57 -16.12 14.47
CA TYR A 41 6.40 -14.95 14.76
C TYR A 41 7.84 -15.31 15.09
N ILE A 42 8.04 -16.52 15.61
CA ILE A 42 9.35 -17.02 16.01
C ILE A 42 10.37 -17.00 14.86
N TRP A 43 9.90 -17.21 13.62
CA TRP A 43 10.73 -17.12 12.41
C TRP A 43 11.19 -15.70 12.09
N LEU A 44 10.54 -14.69 12.64
CA LEU A 44 10.93 -13.29 12.50
C LEU A 44 11.69 -12.81 13.74
N TYR A 45 11.10 -13.02 14.91
CA TYR A 45 11.63 -12.58 16.19
C TYR A 45 13.07 -13.05 16.46
N GLN A 46 13.38 -14.31 16.17
CA GLN A 46 14.69 -14.91 16.38
C GLN A 46 15.62 -14.83 15.17
N THR A 47 15.22 -14.21 14.10
CA THR A 47 15.96 -14.19 12.82
C THR A 47 16.51 -12.80 12.51
N ALA A 48 17.77 -12.54 12.80
CA ALA A 48 18.39 -11.29 12.33
C ALA A 48 18.60 -11.33 10.80
N PRO A 49 18.30 -10.25 10.05
CA PRO A 49 17.87 -8.92 10.51
C PRO A 49 16.35 -8.75 10.67
N PHE A 50 15.51 -9.76 10.45
CA PHE A 50 14.06 -9.66 10.54
C PHE A 50 13.59 -9.24 11.94
N SER A 51 14.32 -9.66 12.98
CA SER A 51 14.04 -9.26 14.37
C SER A 51 14.09 -7.74 14.60
N SER A 52 14.74 -6.98 13.74
CA SER A 52 14.79 -5.52 13.83
C SER A 52 13.61 -4.80 13.15
N THR A 53 12.65 -5.53 12.59
CA THR A 53 11.51 -4.95 11.86
C THR A 53 10.31 -4.60 12.74
N ALA A 54 10.30 -5.07 13.98
CA ALA A 54 9.28 -4.78 14.98
C ALA A 54 9.89 -4.70 16.39
N GLN A 55 9.18 -4.05 17.30
CA GLN A 55 9.46 -4.06 18.73
C GLN A 55 8.74 -5.25 19.34
N TRP A 56 9.43 -6.38 19.39
CA TRP A 56 8.86 -7.64 19.85
C TRP A 56 8.62 -7.66 21.35
N ASN A 57 7.45 -8.19 21.74
CA ASN A 57 7.02 -8.39 23.12
C ASN A 57 6.18 -9.67 23.22
N VAL A 58 6.83 -10.80 23.02
CA VAL A 58 6.21 -12.11 22.81
C VAL A 58 5.61 -12.76 24.07
N THR A 59 5.65 -12.10 25.20
CA THR A 59 5.05 -12.57 26.46
C THR A 59 3.70 -11.93 26.77
N GLN A 60 3.13 -11.23 25.82
CA GLN A 60 1.89 -10.50 25.99
C GLN A 60 0.67 -11.45 26.03
N HIS A 61 -0.39 -10.96 26.63
CA HIS A 61 -1.65 -11.68 26.66
C HIS A 61 -2.29 -11.72 25.28
N PRO A 62 -2.98 -12.82 24.93
CA PRO A 62 -3.79 -12.84 23.72
C PRO A 62 -4.88 -11.75 23.82
N SER A 63 -5.15 -11.09 22.71
CA SER A 63 -6.24 -10.12 22.62
C SER A 63 -7.59 -10.80 22.83
N PRO A 64 -8.61 -10.07 23.33
CA PRO A 64 -9.97 -10.58 23.42
C PRO A 64 -10.45 -11.12 22.08
N ALA A 65 -11.28 -12.16 22.10
CA ALA A 65 -11.90 -12.69 20.88
C ALA A 65 -12.82 -11.64 20.24
N ASN A 66 -12.93 -11.67 18.91
CA ASN A 66 -13.82 -10.80 18.12
C ASN A 66 -13.47 -9.31 18.23
N GLN A 67 -12.33 -8.94 17.72
CA GLN A 67 -11.90 -7.55 17.58
C GLN A 67 -12.28 -6.97 16.22
N THR A 68 -12.31 -5.65 16.11
CA THR A 68 -12.36 -4.95 14.84
C THR A 68 -10.94 -4.58 14.40
N GLY A 69 -10.52 -5.08 13.24
CA GLY A 69 -9.29 -4.62 12.59
C GLY A 69 -9.55 -3.33 11.82
N TYR A 70 -8.68 -2.34 11.98
CA TYR A 70 -8.72 -1.05 11.29
C TYR A 70 -7.59 -0.96 10.29
N VAL A 71 -7.93 -0.92 9.01
CA VAL A 71 -6.97 -0.87 7.91
C VAL A 71 -6.29 0.49 7.87
N ASN A 72 -4.98 0.50 7.82
CA ASN A 72 -4.19 1.70 7.61
C ASN A 72 -4.33 2.19 6.16
N ALA A 73 -5.26 3.11 5.92
CA ALA A 73 -5.50 3.69 4.60
C ALA A 73 -4.60 4.90 4.29
N SER A 74 -3.53 5.14 5.06
CA SER A 74 -2.61 6.25 4.80
C SER A 74 -1.69 6.03 3.60
N PHE A 75 -1.69 4.84 3.02
CA PHE A 75 -0.89 4.48 1.85
C PHE A 75 -1.73 3.71 0.80
N PRO A 76 -1.31 3.70 -0.48
CA PRO A 76 -2.16 3.24 -1.59
C PRO A 76 -2.66 1.81 -1.49
N LYS A 77 -1.78 0.89 -1.13
CA LYS A 77 -2.15 -0.52 -1.02
C LYS A 77 -3.08 -0.76 0.17
N GLY A 78 -2.95 0.00 1.26
CA GLY A 78 -3.90 -0.02 2.36
C GLY A 78 -5.27 0.49 1.95
N GLN A 79 -5.34 1.54 1.12
CA GLN A 79 -6.60 2.00 0.52
C GLN A 79 -7.22 0.93 -0.37
N ALA A 80 -6.40 0.29 -1.21
CA ALA A 80 -6.85 -0.80 -2.08
C ALA A 80 -7.38 -1.99 -1.25
N LEU A 81 -6.70 -2.35 -0.16
CA LEU A 81 -7.17 -3.38 0.78
C LEU A 81 -8.51 -3.00 1.39
N ALA A 82 -8.66 -1.79 1.92
CA ALA A 82 -9.90 -1.32 2.51
C ALA A 82 -11.09 -1.43 1.53
N GLN A 83 -10.87 -1.05 0.26
CA GLN A 83 -11.89 -1.17 -0.78
C GLN A 83 -12.15 -2.63 -1.18
N TRP A 84 -11.09 -3.45 -1.28
CA TRP A 84 -11.20 -4.88 -1.57
C TRP A 84 -12.09 -5.60 -0.56
N LEU A 85 -11.86 -5.38 0.74
CA LEU A 85 -12.63 -6.02 1.81
C LEU A 85 -14.14 -5.76 1.71
N VAL A 86 -14.53 -4.55 1.31
CA VAL A 86 -15.94 -4.22 1.05
C VAL A 86 -16.43 -4.91 -0.22
N ASN A 87 -15.67 -4.86 -1.29
CA ASN A 87 -16.07 -5.40 -2.60
C ASN A 87 -16.28 -6.92 -2.56
N VAL A 88 -15.49 -7.65 -1.78
CA VAL A 88 -15.61 -9.11 -1.63
C VAL A 88 -16.55 -9.51 -0.48
N GLY A 89 -17.19 -8.54 0.18
CA GLY A 89 -18.09 -8.79 1.29
C GLY A 89 -17.39 -9.37 2.54
N ALA A 90 -16.12 -9.04 2.77
CA ALA A 90 -15.41 -9.33 4.00
C ALA A 90 -15.82 -8.36 5.12
N SER A 91 -16.22 -7.14 4.75
CA SER A 91 -16.75 -6.13 5.65
C SER A 91 -17.86 -5.32 4.97
N SER A 92 -18.75 -4.75 5.78
CA SER A 92 -19.74 -3.77 5.33
C SER A 92 -19.28 -2.32 5.57
N VAL A 93 -18.16 -2.13 6.25
CA VAL A 93 -17.63 -0.81 6.62
C VAL A 93 -16.24 -0.65 6.02
N LEU A 94 -16.04 0.43 5.24
CA LEU A 94 -14.76 0.72 4.62
C LEU A 94 -13.66 0.87 5.68
N GLY A 95 -12.55 0.16 5.47
CA GLY A 95 -11.40 0.21 6.35
C GLY A 95 -11.54 -0.58 7.65
N GLN A 96 -12.60 -1.37 7.82
CA GLN A 96 -12.79 -2.25 8.97
C GLN A 96 -12.93 -3.70 8.53
N ILE A 97 -12.58 -4.64 9.42
CA ILE A 97 -12.74 -6.07 9.22
C ILE A 97 -12.93 -6.75 10.58
N PRO A 98 -13.87 -7.70 10.72
CA PRO A 98 -13.95 -8.52 11.93
C PRO A 98 -12.75 -9.49 11.98
N LEU A 99 -12.06 -9.51 13.11
CA LEU A 99 -10.92 -10.38 13.38
C LEU A 99 -11.22 -11.31 14.56
N GLN A 100 -10.70 -12.53 14.48
CA GLN A 100 -10.81 -13.57 15.51
C GLN A 100 -9.44 -14.19 15.78
N ILE A 101 -9.28 -14.73 17.00
CA ILE A 101 -8.05 -15.41 17.44
C ILE A 101 -6.82 -14.54 17.17
N ILE A 102 -6.76 -13.45 17.90
CA ILE A 102 -5.72 -12.43 17.76
C ILE A 102 -4.73 -12.60 18.91
N ARG A 103 -3.47 -12.40 18.61
CA ARG A 103 -2.40 -12.22 19.61
C ARG A 103 -1.86 -10.80 19.52
N HIS A 104 -0.97 -10.48 20.43
CA HIS A 104 -0.21 -9.26 20.45
C HIS A 104 1.24 -9.60 20.82
N ASP A 105 2.05 -9.89 19.83
CA ASP A 105 3.43 -10.36 20.01
C ASP A 105 4.47 -9.26 19.73
N HIS A 106 4.04 -8.04 19.37
CA HIS A 106 4.90 -6.86 19.17
C HIS A 106 4.16 -5.55 19.46
N ASP A 107 4.87 -4.60 20.07
CA ASP A 107 4.29 -3.30 20.47
C ASP A 107 4.22 -2.30 19.32
N ASN A 108 5.13 -2.39 18.35
CA ASN A 108 5.21 -1.47 17.22
C ASN A 108 5.99 -2.10 16.08
N VAL A 109 5.89 -1.51 14.88
CA VAL A 109 6.75 -1.83 13.73
C VAL A 109 7.79 -0.75 13.54
N ILE A 110 9.00 -1.16 13.14
CA ILE A 110 10.14 -0.27 12.98
C ILE A 110 10.27 0.08 11.49
N PRO A 111 10.22 1.37 11.10
CA PRO A 111 10.41 1.76 9.70
C PRO A 111 11.73 1.21 9.12
N PRO A 112 11.75 0.77 7.86
CA PRO A 112 10.73 0.95 6.81
C PRO A 112 9.63 -0.13 6.76
N SER A 113 9.38 -0.88 7.86
CA SER A 113 8.26 -1.82 7.91
C SER A 113 6.93 -1.07 7.81
N GLN A 114 5.99 -1.63 7.08
CA GLN A 114 4.69 -1.03 6.81
C GLN A 114 3.61 -1.69 7.66
N SER A 115 2.98 -0.93 8.56
CA SER A 115 1.76 -1.34 9.24
C SER A 115 0.57 -1.29 8.27
N TRP A 116 -0.21 -2.37 8.26
CA TRP A 116 -1.41 -2.47 7.44
C TRP A 116 -2.70 -2.42 8.26
N MET A 117 -2.66 -2.85 9.53
CA MET A 117 -3.85 -2.97 10.34
C MET A 117 -3.55 -2.85 11.82
N THR A 118 -4.44 -2.17 12.52
CA THR A 118 -4.44 -2.06 13.98
C THR A 118 -5.75 -2.60 14.57
N ILE A 119 -5.75 -2.84 15.88
CA ILE A 119 -6.96 -3.06 16.69
C ILE A 119 -7.01 -2.00 17.77
N ASP A 120 -8.20 -1.41 17.99
CA ASP A 120 -8.39 -0.37 19.00
C ASP A 120 -9.30 -0.82 20.16
N ASP A 121 -9.98 -1.95 19.98
CA ASP A 121 -10.96 -2.46 20.92
C ASP A 121 -10.33 -3.24 22.09
N ASP A 122 -9.00 -3.50 22.03
CA ASP A 122 -8.29 -4.13 23.13
C ASP A 122 -7.94 -3.09 24.21
N PRO A 123 -8.55 -3.17 25.39
CA PRO A 123 -8.32 -2.19 26.47
C PRO A 123 -6.89 -2.21 27.01
N ASN A 124 -6.15 -3.30 26.80
CA ASN A 124 -4.76 -3.43 27.26
C ASN A 124 -3.76 -2.85 26.23
N PHE A 125 -4.12 -2.90 24.95
CA PHE A 125 -3.24 -2.54 23.84
C PHE A 125 -3.98 -1.75 22.76
N PRO A 126 -4.53 -0.57 23.07
CA PRO A 126 -5.24 0.25 22.09
C PRO A 126 -4.29 0.68 20.97
N GLY A 127 -4.69 0.47 19.73
CA GLY A 127 -3.88 0.77 18.56
C GLY A 127 -2.81 -0.27 18.24
N ALA A 128 -2.87 -1.47 18.85
CA ALA A 128 -1.94 -2.55 18.57
C ALA A 128 -1.91 -2.91 17.09
N ILE A 129 -0.72 -3.01 16.52
CA ILE A 129 -0.54 -3.43 15.12
C ILE A 129 -0.62 -4.95 15.06
N VAL A 130 -1.50 -5.48 14.22
CA VAL A 130 -1.72 -6.93 14.09
C VAL A 130 -1.42 -7.46 12.69
N HIS A 131 -1.00 -6.59 11.78
CA HIS A 131 -0.68 -6.95 10.40
C HIS A 131 0.36 -5.99 9.84
N TYR A 132 1.51 -6.51 9.41
CA TYR A 132 2.55 -5.68 8.82
C TYR A 132 3.39 -6.41 7.77
N THR A 133 4.06 -5.65 6.93
CA THR A 133 5.00 -6.15 5.93
C THR A 133 6.33 -5.41 5.99
N PHE A 134 7.37 -6.06 5.49
CA PHE A 134 8.65 -5.41 5.21
C PHE A 134 9.30 -6.02 3.97
N ASN A 135 10.15 -5.23 3.33
CA ASN A 135 10.89 -5.65 2.15
C ASN A 135 12.30 -6.11 2.52
N THR A 136 12.86 -6.99 1.71
CA THR A 136 14.21 -7.55 1.93
C THR A 136 15.12 -7.32 0.71
N PRO A 137 16.44 -7.14 0.93
CA PRO A 137 17.16 -7.15 2.21
C PRO A 137 16.73 -6.00 3.14
N VAL A 138 16.56 -6.30 4.45
CA VAL A 138 16.17 -5.29 5.45
C VAL A 138 17.23 -4.19 5.53
N GLY A 139 16.79 -2.92 5.50
CA GLY A 139 17.66 -1.76 5.55
C GLY A 139 18.37 -1.40 4.23
N ALA A 140 18.21 -2.21 3.18
CA ALA A 140 18.73 -1.86 1.86
C ALA A 140 17.89 -0.75 1.20
N PRO A 141 18.48 0.06 0.29
CA PRO A 141 17.70 0.98 -0.53
C PRO A 141 16.59 0.26 -1.30
N ALA A 142 15.43 0.91 -1.47
CA ALA A 142 14.25 0.31 -2.10
C ALA A 142 14.52 -0.31 -3.47
N ALA A 143 15.40 0.30 -4.28
CA ALA A 143 15.81 -0.22 -5.59
C ALA A 143 16.61 -1.54 -5.53
N GLN A 144 17.08 -1.93 -4.36
CA GLN A 144 17.84 -3.17 -4.12
C GLN A 144 16.99 -4.22 -3.38
N GLN A 145 15.76 -3.88 -3.02
CA GLN A 145 14.85 -4.78 -2.34
C GLN A 145 14.01 -5.53 -3.37
N CYS A 146 14.00 -6.84 -3.30
CA CYS A 146 13.25 -7.71 -4.20
C CYS A 146 12.41 -8.76 -3.50
N GLY A 147 12.63 -9.00 -2.21
CA GLY A 147 11.84 -9.91 -1.39
C GLY A 147 10.84 -9.17 -0.52
N ARG A 148 9.84 -9.88 -0.02
CA ARG A 148 8.82 -9.33 0.87
C ARG A 148 8.39 -10.36 1.91
N VAL A 149 8.22 -9.89 3.13
CA VAL A 149 7.77 -10.68 4.28
C VAL A 149 6.51 -10.05 4.82
N LEU A 150 5.54 -10.89 5.16
CA LEU A 150 4.27 -10.55 5.79
C LEU A 150 4.15 -11.28 7.12
N PHE A 151 3.66 -10.59 8.13
CA PHE A 151 3.25 -11.16 9.40
C PHE A 151 1.84 -10.76 9.79
N ASP A 152 1.03 -11.75 10.18
CA ASP A 152 -0.30 -11.59 10.76
C ASP A 152 -0.30 -12.08 12.20
N ASP A 153 -0.72 -11.23 13.13
CA ASP A 153 -0.85 -11.58 14.55
C ASP A 153 -2.26 -12.12 14.88
N PHE A 154 -2.90 -12.76 13.90
CA PHE A 154 -4.19 -13.42 14.00
C PHE A 154 -4.25 -14.68 13.13
N HIS A 155 -5.17 -15.58 13.42
CA HIS A 155 -5.42 -16.75 12.58
C HIS A 155 -6.14 -16.38 11.27
N VAL A 156 -5.87 -17.14 10.24
CA VAL A 156 -6.55 -16.98 8.93
C VAL A 156 -7.55 -18.11 8.65
N GLU A 157 -7.51 -19.17 9.45
CA GLU A 157 -8.42 -20.30 9.36
C GLU A 157 -9.64 -20.18 10.28
N ASN A 158 -10.65 -21.00 10.02
CA ASN A 158 -11.85 -21.10 10.84
C ASN A 158 -11.57 -21.90 12.13
N THR A 159 -12.15 -21.46 13.23
CA THR A 159 -11.78 -21.76 14.62
C THR A 159 -12.16 -23.12 15.19
N SER A 160 -12.51 -24.12 14.42
CA SER A 160 -12.80 -25.44 15.00
C SER A 160 -11.50 -26.22 15.28
N PHE A 161 -10.96 -26.04 16.47
CA PHE A 161 -9.82 -26.81 16.99
C PHE A 161 -10.15 -28.30 17.21
N ALA A 162 -10.50 -29.01 16.19
CA ALA A 162 -10.49 -30.47 16.24
C ALA A 162 -9.29 -30.94 15.43
N ALA A 163 -8.08 -30.73 15.96
CA ALA A 163 -6.87 -31.30 15.40
C ALA A 163 -6.99 -32.82 15.36
N THR A 164 -7.36 -33.35 14.22
CA THR A 164 -7.36 -34.78 13.95
C THR A 164 -6.00 -35.15 13.38
N ILE A 165 -5.07 -35.42 14.30
CA ILE A 165 -3.76 -35.99 13.96
C ILE A 165 -3.97 -37.23 13.09
N GLY A 166 -3.43 -37.21 11.88
CA GLY A 166 -3.45 -38.35 10.95
C GLY A 166 -4.52 -38.33 9.86
N GLN A 167 -5.30 -37.26 9.71
CA GLN A 167 -6.15 -37.07 8.54
C GLN A 167 -5.35 -36.48 7.36
N LEU A 168 -5.71 -36.87 6.13
CA LEU A 168 -5.10 -36.37 4.89
C LEU A 168 -5.32 -34.86 4.67
N PHE A 169 -6.38 -34.31 5.27
CA PHE A 169 -6.67 -32.89 5.30
C PHE A 169 -6.99 -32.48 6.74
N PRO A 170 -6.53 -31.31 7.20
CA PRO A 170 -6.91 -30.74 8.48
C PRO A 170 -8.44 -30.62 8.60
N ALA A 171 -8.97 -30.77 9.82
CA ALA A 171 -10.42 -30.63 10.06
C ALA A 171 -10.92 -29.20 9.80
N GLU A 172 -10.01 -28.24 9.76
CA GLU A 172 -10.24 -26.83 9.45
C GLU A 172 -10.56 -26.58 7.96
N CYS A 173 -10.22 -27.52 7.08
CA CYS A 173 -10.56 -27.45 5.66
C CYS A 173 -12.04 -27.77 5.44
N VAL A 174 -12.93 -26.90 5.89
CA VAL A 174 -14.37 -27.02 5.69
C VAL A 174 -14.77 -26.34 4.40
N ALA A 175 -15.43 -27.06 3.51
CA ALA A 175 -16.01 -26.44 2.32
C ALA A 175 -17.09 -25.42 2.70
N GLY A 176 -16.90 -24.16 2.31
CA GLY A 176 -17.82 -23.08 2.62
C GLY A 176 -17.36 -21.76 2.00
N PRO A 177 -18.13 -20.68 2.19
CA PRO A 177 -17.69 -19.36 1.80
C PRO A 177 -16.48 -18.92 2.66
N MET A 178 -15.52 -18.27 2.03
CA MET A 178 -14.35 -17.74 2.71
C MET A 178 -14.74 -16.77 3.83
N THR A 179 -14.08 -16.92 4.96
CA THR A 179 -14.21 -15.98 6.09
C THR A 179 -13.62 -14.61 5.73
N PRO A 180 -13.92 -13.55 6.50
CA PRO A 180 -13.27 -12.26 6.30
C PRO A 180 -11.74 -12.32 6.33
N GLN A 181 -11.15 -13.10 7.25
CA GLN A 181 -9.69 -13.25 7.39
C GLN A 181 -9.07 -14.03 6.23
N GLU A 182 -9.74 -15.05 5.71
CA GLU A 182 -9.32 -15.77 4.50
C GLU A 182 -9.33 -14.85 3.27
N LYS A 183 -10.34 -13.98 3.13
CA LYS A 183 -10.39 -12.96 2.07
C LYS A 183 -9.27 -11.93 2.22
N LEU A 184 -8.96 -11.50 3.45
CA LEU A 184 -7.81 -10.66 3.72
C LEU A 184 -6.50 -11.33 3.28
N LEU A 185 -6.31 -12.60 3.65
CA LEU A 185 -5.15 -13.37 3.23
C LEU A 185 -5.05 -13.50 1.70
N GLU A 186 -6.18 -13.70 1.02
CA GLU A 186 -6.22 -13.74 -0.45
C GLU A 186 -5.63 -12.47 -1.06
N PHE A 187 -6.06 -11.29 -0.60
CA PHE A 187 -5.47 -10.01 -1.03
C PHE A 187 -3.97 -9.97 -0.78
N MET A 188 -3.54 -10.39 0.40
CA MET A 188 -2.13 -10.31 0.79
C MET A 188 -1.25 -11.30 0.04
N ILE A 189 -1.77 -12.45 -0.37
CA ILE A 189 -1.08 -13.38 -1.27
C ILE A 189 -0.83 -12.74 -2.64
N PHE A 190 -1.81 -12.01 -3.18
CA PHE A 190 -1.62 -11.25 -4.41
C PHE A 190 -0.62 -10.10 -4.23
N ASP A 191 -0.67 -9.38 -3.10
CA ASP A 191 0.33 -8.36 -2.80
C ASP A 191 1.74 -8.94 -2.68
N LEU A 192 1.89 -10.04 -1.97
CA LEU A 192 3.17 -10.76 -1.87
C LEU A 192 3.67 -11.23 -3.23
N ALA A 193 2.80 -11.69 -4.12
CA ALA A 193 3.17 -12.16 -5.46
C ALA A 193 3.52 -11.02 -6.42
N SER A 194 3.12 -9.78 -6.11
CA SER A 194 3.37 -8.61 -6.94
C SER A 194 4.84 -8.15 -6.89
N CYS A 195 5.22 -7.24 -7.77
CA CYS A 195 6.52 -6.57 -7.70
C CYS A 195 6.65 -5.83 -6.36
N VAL A 196 7.83 -5.92 -5.76
CA VAL A 196 8.16 -5.13 -4.57
C VAL A 196 8.28 -3.67 -4.99
N THR A 197 7.26 -2.90 -4.69
CA THR A 197 7.27 -1.44 -4.83
C THR A 197 7.33 -0.85 -3.42
N PRO A 198 7.98 0.30 -3.25
CA PRO A 198 7.86 1.01 -1.98
C PRO A 198 6.38 1.23 -1.66
N ASP A 199 5.95 0.86 -0.46
CA ASP A 199 4.57 1.07 -0.01
C ASP A 199 4.28 2.56 0.24
N ILE A 200 5.34 3.36 0.29
CA ILE A 200 5.27 4.82 0.34
C ILE A 200 5.33 5.31 -1.11
N PRO A 201 4.30 6.02 -1.57
CA PRO A 201 4.37 6.66 -2.88
C PRO A 201 5.53 7.62 -2.90
N SER A 202 6.50 7.37 -3.73
CA SER A 202 7.54 8.35 -4.00
C SER A 202 6.97 9.44 -4.91
N CYS A 203 6.29 10.43 -4.30
CA CYS A 203 6.25 11.72 -4.95
C CYS A 203 7.71 12.17 -5.07
N THR A 204 8.19 12.46 -6.26
CA THR A 204 9.54 12.99 -6.43
C THR A 204 9.48 14.51 -6.28
N PRO A 205 10.04 15.09 -5.19
CA PRO A 205 10.07 16.53 -5.02
C PRO A 205 10.76 17.19 -6.20
N LYS A 206 10.16 18.24 -6.73
CA LYS A 206 10.76 19.02 -7.80
C LYS A 206 11.80 19.99 -7.24
N THR A 207 12.86 20.19 -7.98
CA THR A 207 13.88 21.21 -7.68
C THR A 207 13.43 22.59 -8.16
N CYS A 208 14.04 23.65 -7.65
CA CYS A 208 13.80 25.02 -8.09
C CYS A 208 13.96 25.19 -9.61
N ALA A 209 14.98 24.56 -10.18
CA ALA A 209 15.22 24.58 -11.62
C ALA A 209 14.09 23.92 -12.42
N GLN A 210 13.58 22.78 -11.94
CA GLN A 210 12.45 22.08 -12.58
C GLN A 210 11.13 22.86 -12.45
N LEU A 211 11.00 23.68 -11.41
CA LEU A 211 9.85 24.57 -11.21
C LEU A 211 10.01 25.90 -11.96
N GLY A 212 11.18 26.20 -12.49
CA GLY A 212 11.46 27.49 -13.10
C GLY A 212 11.47 28.64 -12.10
N VAL A 213 11.75 28.36 -10.81
CA VAL A 213 11.71 29.34 -9.71
C VAL A 213 13.14 29.76 -9.39
N GLY A 214 13.40 31.07 -9.50
CA GLY A 214 14.72 31.68 -9.24
C GLY A 214 14.85 32.29 -7.86
N CYS A 215 13.75 32.54 -7.14
CA CYS A 215 13.77 33.18 -5.82
C CYS A 215 12.53 32.81 -4.99
N GLY A 216 12.68 32.89 -3.67
CA GLY A 216 11.61 32.69 -2.69
C GLY A 216 11.29 31.26 -2.40
N PRO A 217 10.31 31.01 -1.53
CA PRO A 217 9.82 29.67 -1.25
C PRO A 217 8.91 29.16 -2.36
N ALA A 218 9.00 27.86 -2.65
CA ALA A 218 8.11 27.17 -3.58
C ALA A 218 7.68 25.82 -2.99
N GLY A 219 6.50 25.36 -3.35
CA GLY A 219 6.08 24.00 -3.07
C GLY A 219 6.83 23.01 -3.97
N ASP A 220 7.31 21.91 -3.41
CA ASP A 220 8.02 20.85 -4.15
C ASP A 220 7.08 19.94 -4.97
N GLY A 221 5.76 20.15 -4.87
CA GLY A 221 4.73 19.34 -5.49
C GLY A 221 4.34 18.08 -4.70
N CYS A 222 5.08 17.76 -3.63
CA CYS A 222 4.86 16.61 -2.77
C CYS A 222 4.37 16.97 -1.37
N GLY A 223 4.01 18.25 -1.17
CA GLY A 223 3.57 18.77 0.13
C GLY A 223 4.67 19.44 0.94
N GLY A 224 5.93 19.38 0.50
CA GLY A 224 7.08 20.07 1.09
C GLY A 224 7.32 21.46 0.50
N VAL A 225 8.23 22.20 1.13
CA VAL A 225 8.67 23.54 0.73
C VAL A 225 10.15 23.52 0.44
N ILE A 226 10.54 24.10 -0.68
CA ILE A 226 11.95 24.36 -1.05
C ILE A 226 12.22 25.84 -1.12
N GLN A 227 13.44 26.25 -0.79
CA GLN A 227 13.91 27.64 -0.90
C GLN A 227 14.75 27.81 -2.16
N CYS A 228 14.29 28.69 -3.04
CA CYS A 228 14.87 28.86 -4.38
C CYS A 228 15.78 30.06 -4.53
N GLY A 229 16.32 30.52 -3.43
CA GLY A 229 17.28 31.64 -3.42
C GLY A 229 16.65 32.96 -2.99
N SER A 230 17.47 34.03 -3.01
CA SER A 230 17.11 35.40 -2.67
C SER A 230 17.66 36.35 -3.73
N CYS A 231 16.96 37.47 -3.90
CA CYS A 231 17.38 38.53 -4.84
C CYS A 231 18.39 39.49 -4.20
N VAL A 232 19.29 40.00 -5.04
CA VAL A 232 20.24 41.03 -4.61
C VAL A 232 19.56 42.40 -4.71
N SER A 233 19.61 43.20 -3.59
CA SER A 233 19.04 44.56 -3.58
C SER A 233 19.63 45.42 -4.72
N PRO A 234 18.80 46.19 -5.45
CA PRO A 234 17.41 46.58 -5.19
C PRO A 234 16.34 45.65 -5.78
N GLU A 235 16.69 44.51 -6.37
CA GLU A 235 15.74 43.60 -6.90
C GLU A 235 14.92 42.87 -5.81
N THR A 236 13.67 42.54 -6.15
CA THR A 236 12.77 41.78 -5.30
C THR A 236 12.26 40.53 -6.04
N CYS A 237 11.94 39.51 -5.30
CA CYS A 237 11.36 38.31 -5.92
C CYS A 237 9.98 38.60 -6.50
N GLY A 238 9.77 38.29 -7.77
CA GLY A 238 8.58 38.64 -8.53
C GLY A 238 8.58 40.08 -9.03
N GLY A 239 9.65 40.85 -8.82
CA GLY A 239 9.82 42.17 -9.36
C GLY A 239 9.87 42.17 -10.88
N GLY A 240 9.51 43.32 -11.48
CA GLY A 240 9.41 43.41 -12.95
C GLY A 240 8.26 42.63 -13.57
N GLY A 241 7.30 42.14 -12.75
CA GLY A 241 6.14 41.37 -13.21
C GLY A 241 6.41 39.91 -13.58
N GLN A 242 7.60 39.38 -13.30
CA GLN A 242 7.96 37.98 -13.52
C GLN A 242 7.90 37.20 -12.20
N PRO A 243 6.86 36.38 -11.99
CA PRO A 243 6.70 35.61 -10.74
C PRO A 243 7.90 34.73 -10.45
N SER A 244 8.32 34.69 -9.18
CA SER A 244 9.43 33.84 -8.68
C SER A 244 10.78 34.05 -9.40
N GLN A 245 10.96 35.22 -10.02
CA GLN A 245 12.20 35.67 -10.59
C GLN A 245 12.61 37.02 -9.94
N CYS A 246 13.89 37.28 -9.87
CA CYS A 246 14.39 38.56 -9.36
C CYS A 246 14.16 39.67 -10.41
N GLY A 247 13.69 40.83 -9.95
CA GLY A 247 13.46 41.99 -10.81
C GLY A 247 13.10 43.23 -10.03
N ALA A 248 12.82 44.35 -10.74
CA ALA A 248 12.50 45.66 -10.16
C ALA A 248 11.26 45.58 -9.23
N PRO A 249 11.14 46.45 -8.16
CA PRO A 249 10.29 46.19 -6.99
C PRO A 249 8.79 46.43 -7.19
N THR A 250 8.18 45.74 -8.16
CA THR A 250 6.70 45.67 -8.30
C THR A 250 6.30 44.20 -8.55
N CYS A 251 5.68 43.56 -7.55
CA CYS A 251 5.22 42.21 -7.66
C CYS A 251 3.72 42.10 -7.34
N THR A 252 2.98 41.38 -8.17
CA THR A 252 1.58 41.02 -7.90
C THR A 252 1.51 39.55 -7.46
N PRO A 253 1.16 39.23 -6.20
CA PRO A 253 1.07 37.88 -5.70
C PRO A 253 0.05 37.07 -6.48
N LYS A 254 0.39 35.82 -6.82
CA LYS A 254 -0.52 34.86 -7.42
C LYS A 254 -1.28 34.08 -6.36
N THR A 255 -2.55 33.80 -6.62
CA THR A 255 -3.36 32.92 -5.81
C THR A 255 -3.16 31.44 -6.18
N CYS A 256 -3.55 30.52 -5.31
CA CYS A 256 -3.56 29.08 -5.61
C CYS A 256 -4.37 28.76 -6.87
N GLN A 257 -5.53 29.40 -7.02
CA GLN A 257 -6.39 29.21 -8.18
C GLN A 257 -5.72 29.68 -9.48
N ALA A 258 -5.02 30.83 -9.45
CA ALA A 258 -4.30 31.33 -10.61
C ALA A 258 -3.12 30.44 -11.03
N GLN A 259 -2.65 29.59 -10.13
CA GLN A 259 -1.57 28.64 -10.35
C GLN A 259 -2.08 27.20 -10.61
N ASN A 260 -3.41 26.99 -10.59
CA ASN A 260 -4.04 25.66 -10.65
C ASN A 260 -3.55 24.69 -9.57
N ILE A 261 -3.22 25.21 -8.39
CA ILE A 261 -2.77 24.43 -7.25
C ILE A 261 -3.95 24.23 -6.29
N GLN A 262 -4.26 22.99 -5.96
CA GLN A 262 -5.40 22.61 -5.12
C GLN A 262 -4.98 22.28 -3.69
N CYS A 263 -3.71 21.91 -3.48
CA CYS A 263 -3.25 21.40 -2.20
C CYS A 263 -1.77 21.68 -1.95
N GLY A 264 -1.40 21.70 -0.68
CA GLY A 264 -0.04 21.89 -0.23
C GLY A 264 0.42 23.34 -0.27
N PRO A 265 1.67 23.59 0.11
CA PRO A 265 2.28 24.90 0.07
C PRO A 265 2.69 25.28 -1.36
N ALA A 266 2.57 26.55 -1.70
CA ALA A 266 3.02 27.12 -2.98
C ALA A 266 3.65 28.51 -2.75
N GLY A 267 4.54 28.92 -3.63
CA GLY A 267 5.04 30.30 -3.67
C GLY A 267 3.99 31.21 -4.32
N ASP A 268 3.84 32.43 -3.80
CA ASP A 268 2.99 33.47 -4.41
C ASP A 268 3.65 34.17 -5.61
N GLY A 269 4.91 33.82 -5.91
CA GLY A 269 5.71 34.45 -6.95
C GLY A 269 6.38 35.77 -6.52
N CYS A 270 6.04 36.26 -5.33
CA CYS A 270 6.59 37.51 -4.75
C CYS A 270 7.50 37.26 -3.52
N GLY A 271 7.90 36.01 -3.30
CA GLY A 271 8.78 35.63 -2.21
C GLY A 271 8.07 35.15 -0.95
N ASN A 272 6.72 35.06 -0.95
CA ASN A 272 5.96 34.51 0.18
C ASN A 272 5.39 33.15 -0.14
N LEU A 273 5.03 32.44 0.94
CA LEU A 273 4.37 31.13 0.87
C LEU A 273 2.87 31.29 1.07
N ILE A 274 2.09 30.58 0.25
CA ILE A 274 0.63 30.44 0.39
C ILE A 274 0.27 28.99 0.59
N GLN A 275 -0.81 28.72 1.33
CA GLN A 275 -1.35 27.37 1.52
C GLN A 275 -2.56 27.19 0.62
N CYS A 276 -2.49 26.18 -0.24
CA CYS A 276 -3.49 25.91 -1.27
C CYS A 276 -4.52 24.84 -0.88
N GLY A 277 -4.67 24.59 0.41
CA GLY A 277 -5.64 23.64 0.92
C GLY A 277 -5.04 22.26 1.22
N ALA A 278 -5.91 21.34 1.54
CA ALA A 278 -5.59 19.95 1.81
C ALA A 278 -6.56 19.06 1.04
N CYS A 279 -6.10 17.88 0.65
CA CYS A 279 -6.94 16.90 -0.02
C CYS A 279 -7.80 16.16 1.00
N VAL A 280 -8.98 15.73 0.57
CA VAL A 280 -9.85 14.89 1.39
C VAL A 280 -9.44 13.44 1.16
N ALA A 281 -9.12 12.73 2.26
CA ALA A 281 -8.81 11.31 2.15
C ALA A 281 -9.90 10.55 1.34
N PRO A 282 -9.48 9.65 0.45
CA PRO A 282 -8.17 9.03 0.27
C PRO A 282 -7.23 9.75 -0.74
N GLU A 283 -7.59 10.93 -1.20
CA GLU A 283 -6.72 11.71 -2.10
C GLU A 283 -5.52 12.31 -1.34
N THR A 284 -4.39 12.38 -2.03
CA THR A 284 -3.16 13.00 -1.53
C THR A 284 -2.68 14.10 -2.47
N CYS A 285 -1.96 15.06 -1.92
CA CYS A 285 -1.39 16.14 -2.73
C CYS A 285 -0.27 15.61 -3.63
N GLY A 286 -0.37 15.85 -4.94
CA GLY A 286 0.52 15.26 -5.93
C GLY A 286 0.16 13.83 -6.32
N GLY A 287 -0.91 13.27 -5.74
CA GLY A 287 -1.46 11.99 -6.14
C GLY A 287 -1.88 11.99 -7.62
N GLY A 288 -1.81 10.84 -8.27
CA GLY A 288 -2.05 10.78 -9.71
C GLY A 288 -0.93 11.38 -10.56
N GLY A 289 0.23 11.69 -9.98
CA GLY A 289 1.40 12.23 -10.70
C GLY A 289 1.27 13.69 -11.11
N GLN A 290 0.25 14.42 -10.61
CA GLN A 290 0.04 15.85 -10.88
C GLN A 290 0.43 16.66 -9.64
N PRO A 291 1.61 17.31 -9.62
CA PRO A 291 2.07 18.11 -8.48
C PRO A 291 1.09 19.24 -8.12
N GLY A 292 0.79 19.39 -6.83
CA GLY A 292 -0.10 20.43 -6.34
C GLY A 292 -1.59 20.20 -6.60
N VAL A 293 -1.97 19.04 -7.12
CA VAL A 293 -3.35 18.65 -7.39
C VAL A 293 -3.71 17.46 -6.50
N CYS A 294 -4.91 17.47 -5.95
CA CYS A 294 -5.43 16.34 -5.22
C CYS A 294 -5.72 15.17 -6.16
N GLY A 295 -5.24 14.01 -5.81
CA GLY A 295 -5.48 12.81 -6.60
C GLY A 295 -5.13 11.54 -5.86
N TYR A 296 -5.59 10.45 -6.41
CA TYR A 296 -5.23 9.11 -5.94
C TYR A 296 -3.82 8.79 -6.43
N LEU A 297 -3.07 8.07 -5.63
CA LEU A 297 -1.74 7.64 -6.03
C LEU A 297 -1.80 6.85 -7.33
N ALA A 298 -1.16 7.45 -8.30
CA ALA A 298 -1.06 7.12 -9.71
C ALA A 298 -1.60 5.76 -10.15
N CYS A 299 -2.88 5.69 -10.36
CA CYS A 299 -3.37 4.83 -11.42
C CYS A 299 -3.89 5.72 -12.55
N THR A 300 -3.29 5.63 -13.71
CA THR A 300 -3.88 6.19 -14.92
C THR A 300 -4.80 5.13 -15.51
N PRO A 301 -6.14 5.32 -15.45
CA PRO A 301 -7.06 4.36 -16.02
C PRO A 301 -6.73 4.13 -17.49
N LYS A 302 -6.57 2.88 -17.87
CA LYS A 302 -6.37 2.50 -19.27
C LYS A 302 -7.71 2.48 -19.98
N THR A 303 -7.73 3.02 -21.18
CA THR A 303 -8.91 2.93 -22.07
C THR A 303 -8.98 1.55 -22.72
N CYS A 304 -10.14 1.22 -23.26
CA CYS A 304 -10.33 0.00 -24.08
C CYS A 304 -9.32 -0.10 -25.22
N ALA A 305 -9.06 1.01 -25.90
CA ALA A 305 -8.10 1.06 -27.01
C ALA A 305 -6.66 0.81 -26.55
N GLN A 306 -6.28 1.30 -25.38
CA GLN A 306 -4.94 1.05 -24.82
C GLN A 306 -4.72 -0.39 -24.34
N GLN A 307 -5.79 -1.16 -24.26
CA GLN A 307 -5.77 -2.57 -23.85
C GLN A 307 -6.13 -3.52 -25.01
N ASP A 308 -6.21 -2.98 -26.23
CA ASP A 308 -6.62 -3.70 -27.45
C ASP A 308 -7.97 -4.43 -27.29
N ALA A 309 -8.83 -3.91 -26.39
CA ALA A 309 -10.14 -4.48 -26.10
C ALA A 309 -11.23 -3.73 -26.88
N ASN A 310 -12.13 -4.47 -27.52
CA ASN A 310 -13.26 -3.90 -28.26
C ASN A 310 -14.61 -4.50 -27.85
N CYS A 311 -14.65 -5.39 -26.87
CA CYS A 311 -15.88 -5.97 -26.35
C CYS A 311 -15.75 -6.40 -24.88
N GLY A 312 -16.89 -6.45 -24.21
CA GLY A 312 -17.04 -6.95 -22.86
C GLY A 312 -16.47 -6.01 -21.79
N PRO A 313 -16.56 -6.41 -20.53
CA PRO A 313 -15.97 -5.70 -19.42
C PRO A 313 -14.46 -5.99 -19.33
N VAL A 314 -13.66 -4.96 -19.13
CA VAL A 314 -12.23 -5.07 -18.81
C VAL A 314 -11.88 -4.17 -17.62
N GLY A 315 -10.90 -4.54 -16.84
CA GLY A 315 -10.38 -3.68 -15.77
C GLY A 315 -9.62 -2.50 -16.37
N ASP A 316 -9.83 -1.29 -15.84
CA ASP A 316 -9.09 -0.09 -16.27
C ASP A 316 -7.64 -0.05 -15.72
N GLY A 317 -7.24 -1.07 -14.95
CA GLY A 317 -5.96 -1.12 -14.23
C GLY A 317 -5.93 -0.28 -12.95
N CYS A 318 -7.05 0.40 -12.62
CA CYS A 318 -7.21 1.26 -11.45
C CYS A 318 -8.31 0.77 -10.50
N GLY A 319 -8.71 -0.49 -10.65
CA GLY A 319 -9.73 -1.12 -9.80
C GLY A 319 -11.17 -0.91 -10.28
N ASN A 320 -11.41 -0.17 -11.39
CA ASN A 320 -12.74 -0.04 -11.98
C ASN A 320 -12.87 -0.94 -13.23
N ILE A 321 -14.11 -1.22 -13.57
CA ILE A 321 -14.45 -1.95 -14.80
C ILE A 321 -14.96 -0.96 -15.85
N ILE A 322 -14.37 -1.00 -17.03
CA ILE A 322 -14.84 -0.27 -18.22
C ILE A 322 -15.49 -1.23 -19.20
N GLN A 323 -16.53 -0.77 -19.88
CA GLN A 323 -17.23 -1.56 -20.91
C GLN A 323 -16.68 -1.21 -22.28
N CYS A 324 -16.10 -2.17 -22.97
CA CYS A 324 -15.42 -1.96 -24.26
C CYS A 324 -16.30 -2.24 -25.48
N GLY A 325 -17.59 -2.37 -25.28
CA GLY A 325 -18.54 -2.54 -26.38
C GLY A 325 -19.10 -3.96 -26.47
N THR A 326 -19.83 -4.20 -27.56
CA THR A 326 -20.45 -5.48 -27.88
C THR A 326 -20.13 -5.90 -29.29
N CYS A 327 -20.03 -7.18 -29.55
CA CYS A 327 -19.75 -7.72 -30.87
C CYS A 327 -21.02 -7.79 -31.72
N ALA A 328 -20.88 -7.51 -33.00
CA ALA A 328 -21.95 -7.77 -33.97
C ALA A 328 -22.03 -9.26 -34.30
N ALA A 329 -23.24 -9.82 -34.28
CA ALA A 329 -23.42 -11.22 -34.66
C ALA A 329 -22.89 -11.48 -36.08
N PRO A 330 -22.23 -12.60 -36.35
CA PRO A 330 -22.08 -13.81 -35.52
C PRO A 330 -20.86 -13.82 -34.59
N GLN A 331 -20.12 -12.74 -34.47
CA GLN A 331 -18.95 -12.66 -33.63
C GLN A 331 -19.33 -12.63 -32.14
N THR A 332 -18.48 -13.22 -31.31
CA THR A 332 -18.60 -13.22 -29.84
C THR A 332 -17.35 -12.63 -29.23
N CYS A 333 -17.48 -12.06 -28.05
CA CYS A 333 -16.35 -11.52 -27.31
C CYS A 333 -15.43 -12.65 -26.84
N GLY A 334 -14.17 -12.61 -27.22
CA GLY A 334 -13.20 -13.69 -27.01
C GLY A 334 -13.33 -14.90 -27.96
N GLY A 335 -14.28 -14.89 -28.90
CA GLY A 335 -14.58 -16.01 -29.76
C GLY A 335 -13.48 -16.39 -30.75
N GLY A 336 -12.51 -15.50 -30.99
CA GLY A 336 -11.30 -15.78 -31.78
C GLY A 336 -10.12 -16.27 -30.94
N GLY A 337 -10.32 -16.57 -29.66
CA GLY A 337 -9.24 -16.98 -28.75
C GLY A 337 -8.46 -15.81 -28.13
N VAL A 338 -8.82 -14.58 -28.45
CA VAL A 338 -8.24 -13.36 -27.86
C VAL A 338 -9.26 -12.74 -26.92
N ALA A 339 -8.93 -12.69 -25.63
CA ALA A 339 -9.82 -12.13 -24.61
C ALA A 339 -10.19 -10.67 -24.92
N SER A 340 -11.45 -10.30 -24.65
CA SER A 340 -11.99 -8.94 -24.86
C SER A 340 -11.91 -8.40 -26.29
N VAL A 341 -11.71 -9.28 -27.26
CA VAL A 341 -11.70 -8.94 -28.69
C VAL A 341 -12.83 -9.70 -29.41
N CYS A 342 -13.58 -8.99 -30.25
CA CYS A 342 -14.60 -9.62 -31.06
C CYS A 342 -13.99 -10.54 -32.10
N GLY A 343 -14.42 -11.79 -32.12
CA GLY A 343 -13.93 -12.77 -33.08
C GLY A 343 -14.73 -14.06 -33.05
N GLY A 344 -14.31 -15.01 -33.92
CA GLY A 344 -15.01 -16.28 -34.10
C GLY A 344 -16.40 -16.10 -34.74
N SER A 345 -16.82 -17.11 -35.48
CA SER A 345 -18.23 -17.32 -35.80
C SER A 345 -18.78 -18.20 -34.68
N GLY A 346 -19.85 -17.77 -34.02
CA GLY A 346 -20.54 -18.62 -33.02
C GLY A 346 -20.82 -20.00 -33.58
N PRO A 347 -21.09 -20.98 -32.72
CA PRO A 347 -21.42 -22.34 -33.19
C PRO A 347 -22.62 -22.28 -34.12
N GLN A 348 -22.44 -22.88 -35.31
CA GLN A 348 -23.53 -23.14 -36.27
C GLN A 348 -24.50 -24.13 -35.70
#